data_011919cf6861937bd99d1c3fbf464ac2
#
_entry.id   011919cf6861937bd99d1c3fbf464ac2
#
_cell.length_a   1.000
_cell.length_b   1.000
_cell.length_c   1.000
_cell.angle_alpha   90.00
_cell.angle_beta   90.00
_cell.angle_gamma   90.00
#
_symmetry.space_group_name_H-M   'P 1'
#
loop_
_entity.id
_entity.type
_entity.pdbx_description
1 polymer ?
#
loop_
_entity_poly.entity_id
_entity_poly.type
_entity_poly.pdbx_seq_one_letter_code
_entity_poly.pdbx_strand_id
1 'polypeptide(L)'
;MADPITAGSLILSGIGAGVSAAGTIAGGANAAALGQSQQNEANYQAAQLRENASSEIGAAQRQMLDTQQKARLAQSTLTADAAGGGFVATSGSPEATSESIARRGSYEAAMQLFNGQNASTGDLNKAQGVEMGGEIASEGGQMQQEASYYSAAGNLASAGGSMFKNYSSMTRAPAGAYG
;
A
#
# COMPACT_ATOMS: atom_id res chain seq x y z
N MET A 1 -42.52 -48.59 9.81
CA MET A 1 -42.88 -47.21 10.19
C MET A 1 -41.60 -46.50 10.54
N ALA A 2 -41.23 -45.47 9.79
CA ALA A 2 -40.03 -44.69 10.09
C ALA A 2 -40.33 -43.77 11.29
N ASP A 3 -39.50 -43.82 12.33
CA ASP A 3 -39.64 -42.98 13.50
C ASP A 3 -39.57 -41.50 13.15
N PRO A 4 -40.49 -40.67 13.58
CA PRO A 4 -40.51 -39.24 13.28
C PRO A 4 -39.24 -38.49 13.79
N ILE A 5 -38.52 -39.07 14.76
CA ILE A 5 -37.29 -38.52 15.32
C ILE A 5 -36.13 -38.60 14.31
N THR A 6 -36.07 -39.64 13.47
CA THR A 6 -35.02 -39.80 12.47
C THR A 6 -35.15 -38.86 11.28
N ALA A 7 -36.40 -38.53 10.88
CA ALA A 7 -36.67 -37.56 9.85
C ALA A 7 -36.29 -36.14 10.27
N GLY A 8 -36.52 -35.77 11.55
CA GLY A 8 -36.12 -34.48 12.12
C GLY A 8 -34.61 -34.25 12.16
N SER A 9 -33.82 -35.29 12.47
CA SER A 9 -32.35 -35.16 12.54
C SER A 9 -31.70 -34.97 11.16
N LEU A 10 -32.29 -35.53 10.10
CA LEU A 10 -31.80 -35.34 8.74
C LEU A 10 -32.08 -33.92 8.22
N ILE A 11 -33.22 -33.33 8.58
CA ILE A 11 -33.54 -31.96 8.22
C ILE A 11 -32.63 -30.96 8.94
N LEU A 12 -32.39 -31.18 10.25
CA LEU A 12 -31.48 -30.31 11.02
C LEU A 12 -30.04 -30.36 10.52
N SER A 13 -29.51 -31.53 10.13
CA SER A 13 -28.13 -31.65 9.59
C SER A 13 -27.99 -30.98 8.21
N GLY A 14 -29.03 -31.02 7.39
CA GLY A 14 -29.07 -30.34 6.09
C GLY A 14 -29.08 -28.82 6.22
N ILE A 15 -29.84 -28.27 7.16
CA ILE A 15 -29.92 -26.84 7.43
C ILE A 15 -28.57 -26.34 8.02
N GLY A 16 -27.96 -27.09 8.96
CA GLY A 16 -26.66 -26.72 9.53
C GLY A 16 -25.54 -26.66 8.52
N ALA A 17 -25.51 -27.57 7.54
CA ALA A 17 -24.49 -27.56 6.48
C ALA A 17 -24.69 -26.39 5.49
N GLY A 18 -25.94 -26.05 5.16
CA GLY A 18 -26.23 -24.89 4.31
C GLY A 18 -25.87 -23.57 4.98
N VAL A 19 -26.15 -23.41 6.27
CA VAL A 19 -25.80 -22.20 7.03
C VAL A 19 -24.28 -22.05 7.18
N SER A 20 -23.54 -23.15 7.41
CA SER A 20 -22.07 -23.10 7.51
C SER A 20 -21.41 -22.76 6.17
N ALA A 21 -21.92 -23.29 5.05
CA ALA A 21 -21.42 -22.97 3.72
C ALA A 21 -21.70 -21.49 3.36
N ALA A 22 -22.89 -20.99 3.65
CA ALA A 22 -23.23 -19.58 3.43
C ALA A 22 -22.37 -18.64 4.28
N GLY A 23 -22.09 -18.99 5.54
CA GLY A 23 -21.22 -18.23 6.44
C GLY A 23 -19.77 -18.19 5.93
N THR A 24 -19.26 -19.29 5.38
CA THR A 24 -17.90 -19.34 4.81
C THR A 24 -17.77 -18.47 3.56
N ILE A 25 -18.77 -18.51 2.66
CA ILE A 25 -18.78 -17.68 1.45
C ILE A 25 -18.88 -16.20 1.81
N ALA A 26 -19.74 -15.83 2.77
CA ALA A 26 -19.86 -14.44 3.23
C ALA A 26 -18.57 -13.95 3.89
N GLY A 27 -17.89 -14.81 4.64
CA GLY A 27 -16.56 -14.51 5.23
C GLY A 27 -15.51 -14.22 4.16
N GLY A 28 -15.46 -15.01 3.09
CA GLY A 28 -14.57 -14.81 1.97
C GLY A 28 -14.85 -13.52 1.19
N ALA A 29 -16.14 -13.22 0.94
CA ALA A 29 -16.54 -11.98 0.28
C ALA A 29 -16.15 -10.73 1.10
N ASN A 30 -16.31 -10.79 2.43
CA ASN A 30 -15.86 -9.73 3.32
C ASN A 30 -14.33 -9.56 3.29
N ALA A 31 -13.55 -10.65 3.24
CA ALA A 31 -12.10 -10.59 3.14
C ALA A 31 -11.65 -9.92 1.83
N ALA A 32 -12.28 -10.23 0.70
CA ALA A 32 -12.00 -9.57 -0.58
C ALA A 32 -12.36 -8.07 -0.53
N ALA A 33 -13.50 -7.71 0.05
CA ALA A 33 -13.91 -6.31 0.21
C ALA A 33 -12.94 -5.52 1.10
N LEU A 34 -12.46 -6.12 2.20
CA LEU A 34 -11.45 -5.52 3.07
C LEU A 34 -10.11 -5.34 2.33
N GLY A 35 -9.64 -6.35 1.59
CA GLY A 35 -8.42 -6.26 0.78
C GLY A 35 -8.52 -5.12 -0.25
N GLN A 36 -9.64 -4.99 -0.92
CA GLN A 36 -9.89 -3.92 -1.88
C GLN A 36 -9.96 -2.52 -1.22
N SER A 37 -10.55 -2.44 -0.02
CA SER A 37 -10.56 -1.20 0.77
C SER A 37 -9.14 -0.78 1.17
N GLN A 38 -8.31 -1.73 1.63
CA GLN A 38 -6.91 -1.49 1.97
C GLN A 38 -6.09 -1.06 0.75
N GLN A 39 -6.33 -1.64 -0.42
CA GLN A 39 -5.70 -1.22 -1.66
C GLN A 39 -6.07 0.22 -2.03
N ASN A 40 -7.34 0.59 -1.92
CA ASN A 40 -7.79 1.95 -2.19
C ASN A 40 -7.15 2.97 -1.23
N GLU A 41 -7.04 2.64 0.05
CA GLU A 41 -6.36 3.45 1.05
C GLU A 41 -4.87 3.58 0.74
N ALA A 42 -4.20 2.49 0.40
CA ALA A 42 -2.80 2.48 0.00
C ALA A 42 -2.56 3.35 -1.24
N ASN A 43 -3.40 3.26 -2.27
CA ASN A 43 -3.32 4.10 -3.45
C ASN A 43 -3.48 5.59 -3.12
N TYR A 44 -4.39 5.94 -2.21
CA TYR A 44 -4.56 7.32 -1.76
C TYR A 44 -3.32 7.83 -1.01
N GLN A 45 -2.77 7.04 -0.08
CA GLN A 45 -1.54 7.38 0.64
C GLN A 45 -0.35 7.52 -0.32
N ALA A 46 -0.21 6.63 -1.29
CA ALA A 46 0.83 6.69 -2.30
C ALA A 46 0.70 7.96 -3.17
N ALA A 47 -0.51 8.35 -3.54
CA ALA A 47 -0.76 9.60 -4.25
C ALA A 47 -0.33 10.82 -3.45
N GLN A 48 -0.62 10.87 -2.14
CA GLN A 48 -0.17 11.95 -1.25
C GLN A 48 1.36 12.01 -1.15
N LEU A 49 2.03 10.84 -1.03
CA LEU A 49 3.49 10.78 -0.98
C LEU A 49 4.13 11.29 -2.29
N ARG A 50 3.53 10.99 -3.44
CA ARG A 50 3.98 11.53 -4.74
C ARG A 50 3.79 13.03 -4.84
N GLU A 51 2.69 13.57 -4.33
CA GLU A 51 2.44 15.01 -4.28
C GLU A 51 3.45 15.70 -3.36
N ASN A 52 3.72 15.14 -2.18
CA ASN A 52 4.76 15.62 -1.28
C ASN A 52 6.13 15.61 -1.95
N ALA A 53 6.52 14.52 -2.60
CA ALA A 53 7.77 14.41 -3.35
C ALA A 53 7.90 15.51 -4.42
N SER A 54 6.84 15.80 -5.15
CA SER A 54 6.79 16.88 -6.13
C SER A 54 6.95 18.26 -5.47
N SER A 55 6.28 18.49 -4.34
CA SER A 55 6.35 19.75 -3.60
C SER A 55 7.75 20.00 -3.01
N GLU A 56 8.45 18.95 -2.56
CA GLU A 56 9.81 19.01 -2.06
C GLU A 56 10.81 19.43 -3.13
N ILE A 57 10.70 18.85 -4.36
CA ILE A 57 11.50 19.29 -5.50
C ILE A 57 11.23 20.77 -5.80
N GLY A 58 9.97 21.17 -5.84
CA GLY A 58 9.59 22.56 -6.08
C GLY A 58 10.11 23.52 -5.00
N ALA A 59 10.12 23.10 -3.74
CA ALA A 59 10.70 23.87 -2.64
C ALA A 59 12.22 23.96 -2.76
N ALA A 60 12.90 22.87 -3.05
CA ALA A 60 14.35 22.81 -3.24
C ALA A 60 14.81 23.69 -4.41
N GLN A 61 14.07 23.69 -5.52
CA GLN A 61 14.34 24.57 -6.66
C GLN A 61 14.21 26.06 -6.29
N ARG A 62 13.19 26.44 -5.53
CA ARG A 62 13.04 27.82 -5.03
C ARG A 62 14.17 28.21 -4.11
N GLN A 63 14.58 27.33 -3.19
CA GLN A 63 15.71 27.57 -2.29
C GLN A 63 17.03 27.68 -3.06
N MET A 64 17.24 26.85 -4.07
CA MET A 64 18.40 26.92 -4.96
C MET A 64 18.47 28.29 -5.66
N LEU A 65 17.34 28.76 -6.23
CA LEU A 65 17.28 30.06 -6.91
C LEU A 65 17.51 31.21 -5.95
N ASP A 66 16.94 31.17 -4.74
CA ASP A 66 17.15 32.18 -3.70
C ASP A 66 18.61 32.25 -3.27
N THR A 67 19.28 31.10 -3.11
CA THR A 67 20.72 31.03 -2.77
C THR A 67 21.56 31.61 -3.91
N GLN A 68 21.27 31.29 -5.17
CA GLN A 68 21.97 31.88 -6.31
C GLN A 68 21.76 33.40 -6.39
N GLN A 69 20.54 33.88 -6.11
CA GLN A 69 20.25 35.31 -6.11
C GLN A 69 21.02 36.03 -5.00
N LYS A 70 21.09 35.46 -3.80
CA LYS A 70 21.89 35.98 -2.68
C LYS A 70 23.36 36.02 -3.01
N ALA A 71 23.91 35.01 -3.64
CA ALA A 71 25.31 34.98 -4.09
C ALA A 71 25.58 36.09 -5.11
N ARG A 72 24.69 36.32 -6.09
CA ARG A 72 24.80 37.42 -7.09
C ARG A 72 24.73 38.80 -6.41
N LEU A 73 23.81 38.97 -5.45
CA LEU A 73 23.73 40.22 -4.67
C LEU A 73 25.02 40.48 -3.89
N ALA A 74 25.57 39.46 -3.21
CA ALA A 74 26.84 39.61 -2.51
C ALA A 74 28.01 39.97 -3.44
N GLN A 75 28.04 39.38 -4.67
CA GLN A 75 29.03 39.76 -5.69
C GLN A 75 28.84 41.23 -6.15
N SER A 76 27.61 41.66 -6.39
CA SER A 76 27.37 43.04 -6.84
C SER A 76 27.68 44.07 -5.76
N THR A 77 27.41 43.74 -4.49
CA THR A 77 27.81 44.57 -3.35
C THR A 77 29.31 44.69 -3.23
N LEU A 78 30.02 43.56 -3.32
CA LEU A 78 31.51 43.56 -3.31
C LEU A 78 32.06 44.40 -4.48
N THR A 79 31.46 44.30 -5.68
CA THR A 79 31.89 45.11 -6.83
C THR A 79 31.68 46.61 -6.59
N ALA A 80 30.54 47.00 -6.02
CA ALA A 80 30.22 48.38 -5.68
C ALA A 80 31.19 48.93 -4.59
N ASP A 81 31.42 48.14 -3.55
CA ASP A 81 32.33 48.52 -2.46
C ASP A 81 33.78 48.68 -2.95
N ALA A 82 34.26 47.79 -3.82
CA ALA A 82 35.57 47.88 -4.43
C ALA A 82 35.71 49.15 -5.28
N ALA A 83 34.71 49.45 -6.10
CA ALA A 83 34.66 50.66 -6.91
C ALA A 83 34.62 51.93 -6.05
N GLY A 84 33.84 51.96 -4.97
CA GLY A 84 33.78 53.06 -4.00
C GLY A 84 35.09 53.26 -3.24
N GLY A 85 35.84 52.20 -3.00
CA GLY A 85 37.16 52.22 -2.38
C GLY A 85 38.32 52.56 -3.35
N GLY A 86 38.03 52.77 -4.65
CA GLY A 86 39.07 53.08 -5.67
C GLY A 86 39.83 51.85 -6.14
N PHE A 87 39.35 50.63 -5.83
CA PHE A 87 39.97 49.39 -6.26
C PHE A 87 39.36 48.90 -7.60
N VAL A 88 40.13 48.19 -8.41
CA VAL A 88 39.65 47.52 -9.59
C VAL A 88 38.95 46.21 -9.16
N ALA A 89 37.64 46.13 -9.31
CA ALA A 89 36.82 45.01 -8.85
C ALA A 89 37.17 43.67 -9.53
N THR A 90 37.82 43.72 -10.70
CA THR A 90 38.17 42.55 -11.53
C THR A 90 39.67 42.18 -11.42
N SER A 91 40.37 42.66 -10.38
CA SER A 91 41.76 42.33 -10.18
C SER A 91 42.13 42.21 -8.70
N GLY A 92 43.02 41.27 -8.38
CA GLY A 92 43.59 41.10 -7.06
C GLY A 92 42.61 40.50 -6.02
N SER A 93 42.60 41.05 -4.82
CA SER A 93 41.81 40.54 -3.69
C SER A 93 40.27 40.56 -3.91
N PRO A 94 39.66 41.62 -4.52
CA PRO A 94 38.24 41.61 -4.83
C PRO A 94 37.81 40.50 -5.82
N GLU A 95 38.64 40.21 -6.83
CA GLU A 95 38.39 39.14 -7.79
C GLU A 95 38.38 37.76 -7.12
N ALA A 96 39.40 37.44 -6.30
CA ALA A 96 39.47 36.18 -5.56
C ALA A 96 38.30 36.00 -4.60
N THR A 97 37.82 37.09 -3.96
CA THR A 97 36.64 37.05 -3.07
C THR A 97 35.38 36.83 -3.86
N SER A 98 35.18 37.49 -4.98
CA SER A 98 34.05 37.32 -5.88
C SER A 98 33.95 35.87 -6.38
N GLU A 99 35.05 35.28 -6.80
CA GLU A 99 35.14 33.88 -7.22
C GLU A 99 34.79 32.92 -6.07
N SER A 100 35.26 33.22 -4.86
CA SER A 100 34.90 32.37 -3.69
C SER A 100 33.40 32.43 -3.35
N ILE A 101 32.75 33.59 -3.46
CA ILE A 101 31.31 33.77 -3.27
C ILE A 101 30.55 32.99 -4.34
N ALA A 102 30.97 33.06 -5.61
CA ALA A 102 30.36 32.33 -6.70
C ALA A 102 30.43 30.81 -6.47
N ARG A 103 31.60 30.29 -6.11
CA ARG A 103 31.79 28.86 -5.84
C ARG A 103 30.96 28.37 -4.64
N ARG A 104 30.96 29.12 -3.55
CA ARG A 104 30.14 28.77 -2.37
C ARG A 104 28.65 28.81 -2.69
N GLY A 105 28.20 29.90 -3.34
CA GLY A 105 26.78 30.01 -3.71
C GLY A 105 26.31 28.92 -4.65
N SER A 106 27.13 28.53 -5.63
CA SER A 106 26.79 27.42 -6.53
C SER A 106 26.79 26.06 -5.83
N TYR A 107 27.73 25.84 -4.92
CA TYR A 107 27.78 24.62 -4.11
C TYR A 107 26.59 24.50 -3.18
N GLU A 108 26.26 25.55 -2.42
CA GLU A 108 25.11 25.57 -1.52
C GLU A 108 23.79 25.38 -2.29
N ALA A 109 23.66 26.03 -3.44
CA ALA A 109 22.51 25.87 -4.32
C ALA A 109 22.37 24.42 -4.82
N ALA A 110 23.48 23.80 -5.24
CA ALA A 110 23.49 22.39 -5.67
C ALA A 110 23.15 21.44 -4.52
N MET A 111 23.66 21.70 -3.31
CA MET A 111 23.34 20.90 -2.12
C MET A 111 21.85 20.96 -1.74
N GLN A 112 21.23 22.13 -1.85
CA GLN A 112 19.78 22.26 -1.59
C GLN A 112 18.95 21.46 -2.59
N LEU A 113 19.31 21.54 -3.87
CA LEU A 113 18.65 20.74 -4.90
C LEU A 113 18.84 19.23 -4.66
N PHE A 114 20.07 18.82 -4.33
CA PHE A 114 20.39 17.43 -4.03
C PHE A 114 19.60 16.90 -2.82
N ASN A 115 19.50 17.69 -1.75
CA ASN A 115 18.74 17.33 -0.57
C ASN A 115 17.25 17.17 -0.89
N GLY A 116 16.67 18.09 -1.67
CA GLY A 116 15.29 17.99 -2.12
C GLY A 116 15.02 16.77 -3.04
N GLN A 117 15.98 16.45 -3.92
CA GLN A 117 15.89 15.23 -4.74
C GLN A 117 15.95 13.96 -3.90
N ASN A 118 16.84 13.91 -2.88
CA ASN A 118 16.92 12.76 -1.98
C ASN A 118 15.64 12.58 -1.16
N ALA A 119 15.07 13.66 -0.62
CA ALA A 119 13.82 13.64 0.12
C ALA A 119 12.69 13.14 -0.78
N SER A 120 12.53 13.72 -1.97
CA SER A 120 11.55 13.30 -2.97
C SER A 120 11.70 11.83 -3.37
N THR A 121 12.94 11.37 -3.61
CA THR A 121 13.20 9.95 -3.92
C THR A 121 12.80 9.04 -2.75
N GLY A 122 13.04 9.48 -1.51
CA GLY A 122 12.60 8.78 -0.31
C GLY A 122 11.09 8.61 -0.25
N ASP A 123 10.34 9.66 -0.57
CA ASP A 123 8.87 9.62 -0.56
C ASP A 123 8.30 8.83 -1.74
N LEU A 124 8.92 8.88 -2.92
CA LEU A 124 8.56 8.02 -4.05
C LEU A 124 8.77 6.53 -3.73
N ASN A 125 9.88 6.18 -3.08
CA ASN A 125 10.12 4.80 -2.65
C ASN A 125 9.10 4.33 -1.59
N LYS A 126 8.72 5.20 -0.66
CA LYS A 126 7.64 4.92 0.30
C LYS A 126 6.31 4.73 -0.43
N ALA A 127 5.99 5.58 -1.40
CA ALA A 127 4.76 5.46 -2.20
C ALA A 127 4.67 4.10 -2.89
N GLN A 128 5.75 3.65 -3.51
CA GLN A 128 5.82 2.32 -4.13
C GLN A 128 5.63 1.19 -3.10
N GLY A 129 6.28 1.30 -1.93
CA GLY A 129 6.11 0.32 -0.86
C GLY A 129 4.68 0.23 -0.33
N VAL A 130 4.00 1.37 -0.20
CA VAL A 130 2.59 1.43 0.22
C VAL A 130 1.67 0.83 -0.85
N GLU A 131 1.89 1.12 -2.13
CA GLU A 131 1.11 0.52 -3.24
C GLU A 131 1.27 -1.00 -3.28
N MET A 132 2.50 -1.50 -3.20
CA MET A 132 2.76 -2.95 -3.15
C MET A 132 2.07 -3.60 -1.94
N GLY A 133 2.08 -2.94 -0.77
CA GLY A 133 1.36 -3.40 0.41
C GLY A 133 -0.15 -3.51 0.18
N GLY A 134 -0.74 -2.52 -0.48
CA GLY A 134 -2.15 -2.52 -0.87
C GLY A 134 -2.50 -3.62 -1.87
N GLU A 135 -1.64 -3.84 -2.87
CA GLU A 135 -1.81 -4.91 -3.86
C GLU A 135 -1.77 -6.29 -3.21
N ILE A 136 -0.79 -6.56 -2.35
CA ILE A 136 -0.69 -7.80 -1.57
C ILE A 136 -1.93 -8.02 -0.70
N ALA A 137 -2.45 -6.97 -0.06
CA ALA A 137 -3.66 -7.06 0.75
C ALA A 137 -4.90 -7.41 -0.10
N SER A 138 -5.02 -6.84 -1.28
CA SER A 138 -6.09 -7.13 -2.25
C SER A 138 -6.01 -8.57 -2.76
N GLU A 139 -4.82 -9.02 -3.18
CA GLU A 139 -4.60 -10.40 -3.63
C GLU A 139 -4.85 -11.41 -2.50
N GLY A 140 -4.38 -11.12 -1.29
CA GLY A 140 -4.64 -11.95 -0.10
C GLY A 140 -6.14 -12.08 0.18
N GLY A 141 -6.90 -10.99 0.06
CA GLY A 141 -8.36 -10.98 0.19
C GLY A 141 -9.04 -11.85 -0.87
N GLN A 142 -8.60 -11.79 -2.13
CA GLN A 142 -9.11 -12.61 -3.23
C GLN A 142 -8.80 -14.10 -3.02
N MET A 143 -7.58 -14.44 -2.66
CA MET A 143 -7.19 -15.83 -2.33
C MET A 143 -8.02 -16.39 -1.18
N GLN A 144 -8.31 -15.58 -0.16
CA GLN A 144 -9.17 -15.99 0.94
C GLN A 144 -10.61 -16.20 0.49
N GLN A 145 -11.11 -15.40 -0.44
CA GLN A 145 -12.42 -15.60 -1.06
C GLN A 145 -12.46 -16.90 -1.84
N GLU A 146 -11.48 -17.20 -2.68
CA GLU A 146 -11.41 -18.46 -3.43
C GLU A 146 -11.33 -19.66 -2.49
N ALA A 147 -10.46 -19.62 -1.47
CA ALA A 147 -10.37 -20.66 -0.45
C ALA A 147 -11.70 -20.91 0.27
N SER A 148 -12.48 -19.84 0.49
CA SER A 148 -13.82 -19.95 1.10
C SER A 148 -14.82 -20.70 0.23
N TYR A 149 -14.76 -20.52 -1.09
CA TYR A 149 -15.60 -21.28 -2.03
C TYR A 149 -15.24 -22.76 -2.03
N TYR A 150 -13.93 -23.10 -2.04
CA TYR A 150 -13.50 -24.49 -1.96
C TYR A 150 -13.88 -25.16 -0.63
N SER A 151 -13.74 -24.43 0.49
CA SER A 151 -14.14 -24.95 1.79
C SER A 151 -15.64 -25.11 1.93
N ALA A 152 -16.44 -24.19 1.37
CA ALA A 152 -17.89 -24.31 1.31
C ALA A 152 -18.33 -25.54 0.49
N ALA A 153 -17.71 -25.75 -0.68
CA ALA A 153 -17.95 -26.94 -1.51
C ALA A 153 -17.57 -28.25 -0.80
N GLY A 154 -16.42 -28.26 -0.10
CA GLY A 154 -15.97 -29.39 0.73
C GLY A 154 -16.95 -29.70 1.87
N ASN A 155 -17.46 -28.67 2.55
CA ASN A 155 -18.46 -28.81 3.60
C ASN A 155 -19.78 -29.37 3.09
N LEU A 156 -20.23 -28.94 1.92
CA LEU A 156 -21.44 -29.49 1.27
C LEU A 156 -21.23 -30.93 0.83
N ALA A 157 -20.08 -31.27 0.26
CA ALA A 157 -19.77 -32.65 -0.14
C ALA A 157 -19.70 -33.59 1.06
N SER A 158 -19.08 -33.17 2.17
CA SER A 158 -19.00 -33.96 3.40
C SER A 158 -20.36 -34.12 4.08
N ALA A 159 -21.20 -33.09 4.05
CA ALA A 159 -22.57 -33.15 4.56
C ALA A 159 -23.44 -34.12 3.70
N GLY A 160 -23.31 -34.05 2.38
CA GLY A 160 -23.98 -34.98 1.45
C GLY A 160 -23.54 -36.44 1.66
N GLY A 161 -22.23 -36.66 1.87
CA GLY A 161 -21.66 -37.96 2.17
C GLY A 161 -22.16 -38.53 3.51
N SER A 162 -22.27 -37.70 4.53
CA SER A 162 -22.81 -38.13 5.84
C SER A 162 -24.32 -38.45 5.77
N MET A 163 -25.09 -37.67 5.02
CA MET A 163 -26.49 -37.97 4.79
C MET A 163 -26.69 -39.30 4.04
N PHE A 164 -25.90 -39.58 3.02
CA PHE A 164 -25.96 -40.81 2.27
C PHE A 164 -25.55 -42.00 3.12
N LYS A 165 -24.56 -41.87 3.96
CA LYS A 165 -24.15 -42.92 4.92
C LYS A 165 -25.23 -43.20 5.93
N ASN A 166 -25.90 -42.17 6.48
CA ASN A 166 -27.01 -42.34 7.41
C ASN A 166 -28.22 -42.98 6.74
N TYR A 167 -28.55 -42.58 5.49
CA TYR A 167 -29.60 -43.19 4.72
C TYR A 167 -29.35 -44.67 4.45
N SER A 168 -28.14 -45.06 4.05
CA SER A 168 -27.72 -46.44 3.80
C SER A 168 -27.76 -47.30 5.06
N SER A 169 -27.51 -46.75 6.24
CA SER A 169 -27.62 -47.45 7.52
C SER A 169 -29.07 -47.68 7.93
N MET A 170 -29.97 -46.77 7.59
CA MET A 170 -31.41 -46.94 7.85
C MET A 170 -32.08 -47.95 6.93
N THR A 171 -31.63 -48.09 5.69
CA THR A 171 -32.19 -49.04 4.71
C THR A 171 -31.66 -50.46 4.86
N ARG A 172 -30.57 -50.65 5.66
CA ARG A 172 -30.12 -52.00 6.03
C ARG A 172 -31.07 -52.54 7.11
N ALA A 173 -32.07 -53.27 6.69
CA ALA A 173 -32.90 -54.03 7.61
C ALA A 173 -32.00 -55.00 8.42
N PRO A 174 -32.24 -55.17 9.73
CA PRO A 174 -31.50 -56.15 10.51
C PRO A 174 -31.79 -57.55 9.92
N ALA A 175 -30.78 -58.12 9.24
CA ALA A 175 -30.78 -59.51 8.84
C ALA A 175 -30.62 -60.35 10.09
N GLY A 176 -31.71 -60.81 10.66
CA GLY A 176 -31.65 -61.78 11.72
C GLY A 176 -32.59 -61.58 12.89
N ALA A 177 -33.88 -61.83 12.62
CA ALA A 177 -34.84 -62.16 13.70
C ALA A 177 -35.92 -63.14 13.20
N TYR A 178 -35.42 -64.24 12.66
CA TYR A 178 -36.23 -65.50 12.56
C TYR A 178 -35.25 -66.67 12.75
N GLY A 179 -35.11 -67.09 13.97
CA GLY A 179 -34.51 -68.34 14.43
C GLY A 179 -35.20 -68.80 15.67
#